data_fe93c7113a99b8e29c9f45413bb3f708
#
_entry.id   fe93c7113a99b8e29c9f45413bb3f708
#
_cell.length_a   1.000
_cell.length_b   1.000
_cell.length_c   1.000
_cell.angle_alpha   90.00
_cell.angle_beta   90.00
_cell.angle_gamma   90.00
#
_symmetry.space_group_name_H-M   'P 1'
#
loop_
_entity.id
_entity.type
_entity.pdbx_description
1 polymer ?
#
loop_
_entity_poly.entity_id
_entity_poly.type
_entity_poly.pdbx_seq_one_letter_code
_entity_poly.pdbx_strand_id
1 'polypeptide(L)'
;MSTIKQFNRTAIKKNHPLLSSIKSIIETAFYGNNVVPISLVSDAYHLARKSPSVIVTDLPVEGALALDLPEDAKILVHNDGAIVGRTAAARRVIGQPGVDEKKYSALLREAIFEGAKKHFYRGDVVVGLNENFMVAAHLLVPIGYEANFYAYLLNFQPFNATYQQRYQQSQPYNENDLYLYCDPDWRHPDYPLGLTLFDPTRNVAAILGLRYFGELKKATLTLAWATAHRNGYLACHGGVKQFQLANKTYTMATYGLSGSGKSTITLASHGQKYHVTVLHDDAFIIDQETGATTALEPTYFDKTQDYPMDSEQVKYLLTCQNVGVTLDEHHQKVLVTEDIRNNNGRAMKSRFATPNRVDHLTQSLDAVYWIMKDESLPPVIRIDDPILAAVFGATLATQRSSAENVADHVDLQALVIEPFANPFRCYPLAEDYLHFKQLFTKQKTTCYILNTGSFNGYNIPPNVTLEMIEKIIDETAVFTPFGPVKGLSYSPVPCYQPDFNSPVYRQQFITAMKRRLAFIQEMNTKNNGYDALPEETMVRIQQILLELTT
;
A
#
# COMPACT_ATOMS: atom_id res chain seq x y z
N MET A 1 19.39 7.34 6.32
CA MET A 1 18.98 8.78 6.24
C MET A 1 19.38 9.38 4.91
N SER A 2 18.58 10.32 4.41
CA SER A 2 18.94 11.10 3.21
C SER A 2 20.15 11.99 3.51
N THR A 3 21.14 12.01 2.62
CA THR A 3 22.38 12.76 2.83
C THR A 3 22.44 14.07 2.04
N ILE A 4 21.58 14.25 1.02
CA ILE A 4 21.56 15.45 0.19
C ILE A 4 20.60 16.47 0.82
N LYS A 5 21.15 17.33 1.68
CA LYS A 5 20.39 18.37 2.40
C LYS A 5 20.57 19.78 1.79
N GLN A 6 21.63 19.97 1.03
CA GLN A 6 22.00 21.28 0.47
C GLN A 6 22.88 21.12 -0.77
N PHE A 7 22.94 22.17 -1.57
CA PHE A 7 23.75 22.19 -2.78
C PHE A 7 24.86 23.25 -2.68
N ASN A 8 26.05 22.89 -3.11
CA ASN A 8 27.10 23.90 -3.29
C ASN A 8 26.64 24.89 -4.36
N ARG A 9 26.87 26.19 -4.13
CA ARG A 9 26.50 27.27 -5.09
C ARG A 9 27.00 27.02 -6.51
N THR A 10 28.18 26.44 -6.67
CA THR A 10 28.76 26.12 -7.98
C THR A 10 28.09 24.92 -8.65
N ALA A 11 27.40 24.06 -7.87
CA ALA A 11 26.64 22.93 -8.38
C ALA A 11 25.21 23.31 -8.78
N ILE A 12 24.70 24.48 -8.37
CA ILE A 12 23.36 24.96 -8.74
C ILE A 12 23.39 25.44 -10.18
N LYS A 13 23.13 24.52 -11.11
CA LYS A 13 23.14 24.76 -12.55
C LYS A 13 21.91 24.18 -13.20
N LYS A 14 21.49 24.73 -14.33
CA LYS A 14 20.33 24.30 -15.11
C LYS A 14 20.29 22.78 -15.38
N ASN A 15 21.42 22.14 -15.54
CA ASN A 15 21.53 20.72 -15.87
C ASN A 15 21.90 19.86 -14.66
N HIS A 16 21.73 20.36 -13.43
CA HIS A 16 21.97 19.56 -12.24
C HIS A 16 20.89 18.46 -12.14
N PRO A 17 21.25 17.17 -12.05
CA PRO A 17 20.28 16.06 -12.15
C PRO A 17 19.22 16.07 -11.04
N LEU A 18 19.52 16.65 -9.88
CA LEU A 18 18.61 16.75 -8.74
C LEU A 18 17.82 18.06 -8.65
N LEU A 19 18.00 18.98 -9.61
CA LEU A 19 17.33 20.28 -9.65
C LEU A 19 16.43 20.37 -10.90
N SER A 20 15.39 19.54 -10.98
CA SER A 20 14.38 19.68 -12.02
C SER A 20 13.51 20.92 -11.77
N SER A 21 12.80 21.36 -12.82
CA SER A 21 11.81 22.42 -12.68
C SER A 21 10.71 22.06 -11.68
N ILE A 22 10.25 20.80 -11.68
CA ILE A 22 9.25 20.28 -10.75
C ILE A 22 9.75 20.38 -9.31
N LYS A 23 10.96 19.85 -9.03
CA LYS A 23 11.55 19.93 -7.69
C LYS A 23 11.70 21.36 -7.21
N SER A 24 12.28 22.22 -8.04
CA SER A 24 12.52 23.61 -7.66
C SER A 24 11.24 24.37 -7.34
N ILE A 25 10.17 24.12 -8.08
CA ILE A 25 8.86 24.73 -7.84
C ILE A 25 8.27 24.26 -6.50
N ILE A 26 8.28 22.95 -6.24
CA ILE A 26 7.73 22.38 -4.99
C ILE A 26 8.57 22.82 -3.79
N GLU A 27 9.89 22.64 -3.84
CA GLU A 27 10.77 22.92 -2.71
C GLU A 27 10.75 24.41 -2.34
N THR A 28 10.65 25.32 -3.31
CA THR A 28 10.57 26.76 -3.05
C THR A 28 9.37 27.13 -2.18
N ALA A 29 8.24 26.45 -2.33
CA ALA A 29 7.04 26.71 -1.53
C ALA A 29 7.27 26.49 -0.02
N PHE A 30 8.20 25.61 0.36
CA PHE A 30 8.53 25.32 1.76
C PHE A 30 9.29 26.48 2.47
N TYR A 31 9.84 27.41 1.73
CA TYR A 31 10.62 28.53 2.25
C TYR A 31 9.82 29.85 2.33
N GLY A 32 8.52 29.80 2.03
CA GLY A 32 7.64 30.95 2.08
C GLY A 32 7.38 31.46 3.51
N ASN A 33 7.18 32.77 3.66
CA ASN A 33 6.82 33.40 4.96
C ASN A 33 5.41 32.99 5.42
N ASN A 34 4.64 32.36 4.58
CA ASN A 34 3.28 31.85 4.85
C ASN A 34 3.27 30.40 5.36
N VAL A 35 4.43 29.83 5.69
CA VAL A 35 4.59 28.45 6.17
C VAL A 35 4.78 28.45 7.68
N VAL A 36 3.91 27.71 8.39
CA VAL A 36 3.96 27.53 9.84
C VAL A 36 4.39 26.10 10.15
N PRO A 37 5.59 25.88 10.70
CA PRO A 37 6.04 24.55 11.09
C PRO A 37 5.30 24.05 12.33
N ILE A 38 4.80 22.81 12.29
CA ILE A 38 4.16 22.10 13.41
C ILE A 38 4.90 20.78 13.59
N SER A 39 5.56 20.62 14.73
CA SER A 39 6.43 19.47 14.98
C SER A 39 5.82 18.44 15.92
N LEU A 40 4.79 18.80 16.71
CA LEU A 40 4.18 17.93 17.70
C LEU A 40 2.81 17.43 17.24
N VAL A 41 2.56 16.14 17.45
CA VAL A 41 1.24 15.54 17.18
C VAL A 41 0.16 16.20 18.03
N SER A 42 0.46 16.53 19.30
CA SER A 42 -0.44 17.23 20.20
C SER A 42 -0.88 18.59 19.67
N ASP A 43 0.05 19.37 19.07
CA ASP A 43 -0.29 20.67 18.48
C ASP A 43 -1.21 20.49 17.25
N ALA A 44 -0.90 19.53 16.39
CA ALA A 44 -1.75 19.20 15.25
C ALA A 44 -3.15 18.71 15.71
N TYR A 45 -3.24 17.94 16.78
CA TYR A 45 -4.50 17.55 17.41
C TYR A 45 -5.31 18.77 17.86
N HIS A 46 -4.67 19.71 18.57
CA HIS A 46 -5.35 20.91 19.04
C HIS A 46 -5.83 21.82 17.90
N LEU A 47 -5.10 21.87 16.80
CA LEU A 47 -5.54 22.56 15.59
C LEU A 47 -6.74 21.85 14.94
N ALA A 48 -6.65 20.54 14.74
CA ALA A 48 -7.71 19.74 14.13
C ALA A 48 -8.99 19.76 14.99
N ARG A 49 -8.86 19.63 16.33
CA ARG A 49 -9.99 19.68 17.27
C ARG A 49 -10.80 20.98 17.18
N LYS A 50 -10.16 22.09 16.79
CA LYS A 50 -10.79 23.43 16.68
C LYS A 50 -11.26 23.74 15.25
N SER A 51 -10.90 22.91 14.27
CA SER A 51 -11.28 23.15 12.88
C SER A 51 -12.80 23.03 12.69
N PRO A 52 -13.45 23.97 12.00
CA PRO A 52 -14.90 23.98 11.81
C PRO A 52 -15.45 22.72 11.15
N SER A 53 -14.65 22.02 10.35
CA SER A 53 -15.04 20.80 9.62
C SER A 53 -14.93 19.53 10.46
N VAL A 54 -14.43 19.62 11.70
CA VAL A 54 -14.12 18.46 12.53
C VAL A 54 -15.16 18.28 13.63
N ILE A 55 -15.63 17.05 13.79
CA ILE A 55 -16.48 16.61 14.89
C ILE A 55 -15.58 15.96 15.94
N VAL A 56 -15.66 16.45 17.17
CA VAL A 56 -15.02 15.84 18.34
C VAL A 56 -16.01 14.86 18.95
N THR A 57 -15.71 13.57 18.91
CA THR A 57 -16.54 12.55 19.58
C THR A 57 -16.33 12.57 21.09
N ASP A 58 -17.15 11.80 21.83
CA ASP A 58 -16.94 11.60 23.27
C ASP A 58 -16.08 10.35 23.56
N LEU A 59 -15.68 9.62 22.51
CA LEU A 59 -14.84 8.43 22.60
C LEU A 59 -13.37 8.79 22.85
N PRO A 60 -12.73 8.26 23.91
CA PRO A 60 -11.33 8.53 24.19
C PRO A 60 -10.41 7.83 23.19
N VAL A 61 -9.21 8.39 22.99
CA VAL A 61 -8.11 7.71 22.29
C VAL A 61 -7.38 6.81 23.27
N GLU A 62 -7.38 5.51 23.02
CA GLU A 62 -6.65 4.54 23.84
C GLU A 62 -5.13 4.74 23.70
N GLY A 63 -4.43 4.84 24.84
CA GLY A 63 -2.98 5.02 24.86
C GLY A 63 -2.50 6.39 24.37
N ALA A 64 -3.31 7.44 24.50
CA ALA A 64 -3.06 8.78 23.99
C ALA A 64 -1.65 9.31 24.33
N LEU A 65 -1.20 9.22 25.58
CA LEU A 65 0.12 9.69 26.01
C LEU A 65 1.29 8.99 25.29
N ALA A 66 1.14 7.69 25.01
CA ALA A 66 2.16 6.93 24.28
C ALA A 66 2.18 7.23 22.76
N LEU A 67 1.21 8.02 22.30
CA LEU A 67 1.09 8.53 20.93
C LEU A 67 1.42 10.03 20.84
N ASP A 68 2.02 10.61 21.86
CA ASP A 68 2.33 12.04 21.96
C ASP A 68 1.05 12.92 21.86
N LEU A 69 -0.10 12.39 22.32
CA LEU A 69 -1.39 13.09 22.39
C LEU A 69 -1.73 13.52 23.81
N PRO A 70 -2.60 14.54 24.02
CA PRO A 70 -3.15 14.86 25.33
C PRO A 70 -3.87 13.66 25.94
N GLU A 71 -3.80 13.52 27.28
CA GLU A 71 -4.44 12.41 28.00
C GLU A 71 -5.96 12.35 27.76
N ASP A 72 -6.60 13.52 27.60
CA ASP A 72 -8.04 13.67 27.32
C ASP A 72 -8.39 13.63 25.83
N ALA A 73 -7.44 13.22 24.97
CA ALA A 73 -7.65 13.18 23.52
C ALA A 73 -8.87 12.31 23.14
N LYS A 74 -9.67 12.84 22.22
CA LYS A 74 -10.86 12.19 21.67
C LYS A 74 -10.66 11.82 20.21
N ILE A 75 -11.38 10.79 19.76
CA ILE A 75 -11.41 10.42 18.34
C ILE A 75 -12.07 11.58 17.57
N LEU A 76 -11.39 12.04 16.52
CA LEU A 76 -11.88 13.10 15.64
C LEU A 76 -12.50 12.52 14.38
N VAL A 77 -13.56 13.17 13.89
CA VAL A 77 -14.20 12.80 12.62
C VAL A 77 -14.19 14.00 11.69
N HIS A 78 -13.77 13.75 10.46
CA HIS A 78 -13.69 14.75 9.41
C HIS A 78 -14.45 14.26 8.16
N ASN A 79 -15.43 15.02 7.73
CA ASN A 79 -16.32 14.68 6.63
C ASN A 79 -16.35 15.79 5.58
N ASP A 80 -15.61 15.64 4.50
CA ASP A 80 -15.62 16.62 3.41
C ASP A 80 -16.45 16.18 2.20
N GLY A 81 -17.06 15.01 2.26
CA GLY A 81 -17.97 14.48 1.25
C GLY A 81 -17.30 14.00 -0.05
N ALA A 82 -16.03 14.25 -0.23
CA ALA A 82 -15.33 13.92 -1.46
C ALA A 82 -14.35 12.79 -1.24
N ILE A 83 -14.76 11.57 -1.48
CA ILE A 83 -13.77 10.55 -1.81
C ILE A 83 -13.61 10.52 -3.30
N VAL A 84 -12.46 10.89 -3.71
CA VAL A 84 -12.02 10.57 -5.05
C VAL A 84 -11.56 9.11 -5.02
N GLY A 85 -12.42 8.24 -5.47
CA GLY A 85 -12.02 6.89 -5.75
C GLY A 85 -10.97 6.95 -6.85
N ARG A 86 -9.80 6.43 -6.57
CA ARG A 86 -8.70 6.17 -7.46
C ARG A 86 -7.94 7.33 -8.05
N THR A 87 -6.92 7.56 -7.40
CA THR A 87 -5.71 8.22 -7.84
C THR A 87 -5.13 7.78 -9.14
N ALA A 88 -5.36 6.54 -9.60
CA ALA A 88 -4.81 6.08 -10.87
C ALA A 88 -5.21 7.00 -12.05
N ALA A 89 -6.43 7.52 -12.08
CA ALA A 89 -6.88 8.47 -13.11
C ALA A 89 -6.25 9.86 -12.96
N ALA A 90 -5.94 10.28 -11.73
CA ALA A 90 -5.34 11.57 -11.41
C ALA A 90 -3.81 11.54 -11.38
N ARG A 91 -3.21 10.35 -11.37
CA ARG A 91 -1.78 10.15 -11.12
C ARG A 91 -0.95 10.37 -12.38
N ARG A 92 0.13 11.16 -12.25
CA ARG A 92 1.13 11.37 -13.30
C ARG A 92 2.53 11.25 -12.71
N VAL A 93 3.39 10.48 -13.37
CA VAL A 93 4.76 10.23 -12.92
C VAL A 93 5.72 10.73 -13.99
N ILE A 94 6.56 11.69 -13.64
CA ILE A 94 7.59 12.22 -14.53
C ILE A 94 8.56 11.09 -14.90
N GLY A 95 8.88 11.00 -16.19
CA GLY A 95 9.70 9.91 -16.74
C GLY A 95 8.87 8.74 -17.30
N GLN A 96 7.57 8.66 -17.01
CA GLN A 96 6.70 7.69 -17.67
C GLN A 96 6.26 8.19 -19.06
N PRO A 97 6.05 7.28 -20.02
CA PRO A 97 5.56 7.62 -21.36
C PRO A 97 4.21 8.37 -21.29
N GLY A 98 4.08 9.41 -22.13
CA GLY A 98 2.89 10.25 -22.16
C GLY A 98 2.82 11.33 -21.07
N VAL A 99 3.81 11.41 -20.19
CA VAL A 99 3.90 12.46 -19.16
C VAL A 99 4.92 13.52 -19.59
N ASP A 100 4.44 14.64 -20.10
CA ASP A 100 5.28 15.76 -20.54
C ASP A 100 5.69 16.66 -19.35
N GLU A 101 6.98 16.60 -18.97
CA GLU A 101 7.52 17.37 -17.87
C GLU A 101 7.30 18.88 -18.04
N LYS A 102 7.38 19.43 -19.26
CA LYS A 102 7.18 20.86 -19.49
C LYS A 102 5.74 21.29 -19.24
N LYS A 103 4.78 20.50 -19.73
CA LYS A 103 3.35 20.72 -19.49
C LYS A 103 3.05 20.71 -17.99
N TYR A 104 3.48 19.67 -17.29
CA TYR A 104 3.18 19.51 -15.86
C TYR A 104 3.97 20.50 -14.99
N SER A 105 5.16 20.89 -15.38
CA SER A 105 5.92 21.96 -14.72
C SER A 105 5.21 23.32 -14.81
N ALA A 106 4.65 23.65 -15.98
CA ALA A 106 3.89 24.89 -16.16
C ALA A 106 2.61 24.88 -15.28
N LEU A 107 1.84 23.80 -15.35
CA LEU A 107 0.62 23.63 -14.55
C LEU A 107 0.89 23.72 -13.04
N LEU A 108 1.94 23.05 -12.59
CA LEU A 108 2.33 23.06 -11.18
C LEU A 108 2.75 24.45 -10.71
N ARG A 109 3.50 25.20 -11.55
CA ARG A 109 3.90 26.57 -11.24
C ARG A 109 2.69 27.48 -11.05
N GLU A 110 1.68 27.38 -11.91
CA GLU A 110 0.44 28.14 -11.78
C GLU A 110 -0.29 27.76 -10.49
N ALA A 111 -0.44 26.47 -10.20
CA ALA A 111 -1.09 25.98 -8.98
C ALA A 111 -0.41 26.49 -7.70
N ILE A 112 0.92 26.44 -7.64
CA ILE A 112 1.69 26.93 -6.48
C ILE A 112 1.65 28.47 -6.40
N PHE A 113 1.67 29.16 -7.53
CA PHE A 113 1.54 30.62 -7.55
C PHE A 113 0.17 31.09 -7.03
N GLU A 114 -0.91 30.41 -7.43
CA GLU A 114 -2.26 30.67 -6.89
C GLU A 114 -2.30 30.36 -5.38
N GLY A 115 -1.70 29.25 -4.96
CA GLY A 115 -1.58 28.84 -3.58
C GLY A 115 -0.69 29.74 -2.72
N ALA A 116 0.18 30.57 -3.31
CA ALA A 116 1.16 31.40 -2.58
C ALA A 116 0.53 32.42 -1.62
N LYS A 117 -0.76 32.75 -1.79
CA LYS A 117 -1.52 33.63 -0.89
C LYS A 117 -2.16 32.90 0.30
N LYS A 118 -2.17 31.57 0.29
CA LYS A 118 -2.66 30.76 1.40
C LYS A 118 -1.58 30.64 2.46
N HIS A 119 -1.98 30.40 3.70
CA HIS A 119 -1.08 29.96 4.75
C HIS A 119 -1.06 28.43 4.83
N PHE A 120 0.11 27.88 5.09
CA PHE A 120 0.31 26.43 5.15
C PHE A 120 0.86 26.00 6.50
N TYR A 121 0.45 24.80 6.92
CA TYR A 121 1.19 24.04 7.92
C TYR A 121 2.24 23.19 7.25
N ARG A 122 3.43 23.14 7.86
CA ARG A 122 4.49 22.22 7.50
C ARG A 122 4.63 21.14 8.55
N GLY A 123 4.53 19.87 8.13
CA GLY A 123 4.79 18.70 8.95
C GLY A 123 6.02 17.96 8.46
N ASP A 124 6.89 17.58 9.39
CA ASP A 124 8.11 16.82 9.12
C ASP A 124 8.02 15.46 9.81
N VAL A 125 8.22 14.37 9.05
CA VAL A 125 8.09 13.00 9.54
C VAL A 125 9.21 12.10 9.02
N VAL A 126 9.40 10.96 9.67
CA VAL A 126 10.25 9.87 9.21
C VAL A 126 9.37 8.75 8.64
N VAL A 127 9.74 8.23 7.49
CA VAL A 127 9.16 7.05 6.84
C VAL A 127 10.19 5.92 6.90
N GLY A 128 9.73 4.74 7.32
CA GLY A 128 10.62 3.62 7.67
C GLY A 128 10.87 3.57 9.18
N LEU A 129 10.71 2.39 9.76
CA LEU A 129 10.66 2.21 11.21
C LEU A 129 11.89 1.48 11.77
N ASN A 130 12.92 1.30 10.96
CA ASN A 130 14.19 0.69 11.37
C ASN A 130 15.37 1.45 10.74
N GLU A 131 16.48 1.52 11.47
CA GLU A 131 17.68 2.25 11.08
C GLU A 131 18.32 1.74 9.78
N ASN A 132 17.97 0.54 9.32
CA ASN A 132 18.37 0.03 8.00
C ASN A 132 17.75 0.84 6.86
N PHE A 133 16.55 1.39 7.06
CA PHE A 133 15.92 2.26 6.09
C PHE A 133 15.04 3.31 6.77
N MET A 134 15.47 4.56 6.70
CA MET A 134 14.71 5.72 7.16
C MET A 134 14.90 6.88 6.18
N VAL A 135 13.82 7.52 5.75
CA VAL A 135 13.83 8.75 4.92
C VAL A 135 12.98 9.83 5.57
N ALA A 136 13.42 11.08 5.47
CA ALA A 136 12.65 12.22 5.93
C ALA A 136 11.63 12.65 4.89
N ALA A 137 10.42 12.99 5.32
CA ALA A 137 9.37 13.50 4.46
C ALA A 137 8.79 14.80 5.04
N HIS A 138 8.58 15.78 4.18
CA HIS A 138 8.06 17.10 4.48
C HIS A 138 6.76 17.31 3.72
N LEU A 139 5.71 17.72 4.42
CA LEU A 139 4.39 17.99 3.84
C LEU A 139 3.99 19.44 4.07
N LEU A 140 3.48 20.10 3.03
CA LEU A 140 2.72 21.35 3.12
C LEU A 140 1.24 21.06 2.91
N VAL A 141 0.40 21.52 3.83
CA VAL A 141 -1.07 21.48 3.74
C VAL A 141 -1.61 22.86 4.08
N PRO A 142 -2.54 23.45 3.30
CA PRO A 142 -3.09 24.76 3.61
C PRO A 142 -3.92 24.72 4.90
N ILE A 143 -3.96 25.86 5.59
CA ILE A 143 -4.87 26.08 6.72
C ILE A 143 -6.31 25.85 6.27
N GLY A 144 -7.12 25.18 7.11
CA GLY A 144 -8.46 24.69 6.78
C GLY A 144 -8.50 23.17 6.55
N TYR A 145 -7.35 22.50 6.50
CA TYR A 145 -7.22 21.04 6.33
C TYR A 145 -6.46 20.39 7.49
N GLU A 146 -6.68 20.90 8.70
CA GLU A 146 -6.00 20.47 9.92
C GLU A 146 -6.23 18.99 10.23
N ALA A 147 -7.40 18.45 9.89
CA ALA A 147 -7.69 17.03 10.09
C ALA A 147 -6.79 16.13 9.23
N ASN A 148 -6.57 16.48 7.96
CA ASN A 148 -5.67 15.75 7.06
C ASN A 148 -4.22 15.88 7.53
N PHE A 149 -3.84 17.05 8.02
CA PHE A 149 -2.50 17.31 8.56
C PHE A 149 -2.25 16.50 9.85
N TYR A 150 -3.20 16.49 10.77
CA TYR A 150 -3.15 15.66 11.98
C TYR A 150 -3.05 14.17 11.65
N ALA A 151 -3.89 13.69 10.72
CA ALA A 151 -3.84 12.32 10.26
C ALA A 151 -2.46 11.97 9.66
N TYR A 152 -1.82 12.90 8.95
CA TYR A 152 -0.48 12.69 8.39
C TYR A 152 0.59 12.49 9.47
N LEU A 153 0.60 13.34 10.49
CA LEU A 153 1.55 13.20 11.60
C LEU A 153 1.33 11.94 12.44
N LEU A 154 0.07 11.48 12.55
CA LEU A 154 -0.24 10.21 13.19
C LEU A 154 0.21 8.99 12.37
N ASN A 155 0.08 9.09 11.03
CA ASN A 155 0.34 7.95 10.15
C ASN A 155 1.83 7.63 10.02
N PHE A 156 2.69 8.62 10.15
CA PHE A 156 4.14 8.47 10.10
C PHE A 156 4.76 8.82 11.45
N GLN A 157 6.09 8.78 11.56
CA GLN A 157 6.76 9.13 12.80
C GLN A 157 7.22 10.60 12.75
N PRO A 158 6.62 11.50 13.53
CA PRO A 158 7.11 12.87 13.65
C PRO A 158 8.56 12.91 14.15
N PHE A 159 9.30 13.95 13.83
CA PHE A 159 10.64 14.18 14.32
C PHE A 159 10.66 14.59 15.79
N ASN A 160 10.16 13.73 16.70
CA ASN A 160 10.43 13.86 18.12
C ASN A 160 11.90 13.49 18.44
N ALA A 161 12.35 13.74 19.67
CA ALA A 161 13.74 13.52 20.05
C ALA A 161 14.24 12.08 19.75
N THR A 162 13.39 11.07 20.00
CA THR A 162 13.71 9.67 19.77
C THR A 162 13.89 9.38 18.28
N TYR A 163 12.92 9.77 17.43
CA TYR A 163 13.01 9.50 16.00
C TYR A 163 14.06 10.36 15.29
N GLN A 164 14.33 11.56 15.77
CA GLN A 164 15.44 12.36 15.27
C GLN A 164 16.78 11.67 15.51
N GLN A 165 16.99 11.12 16.72
CA GLN A 165 18.19 10.35 17.03
C GLN A 165 18.31 9.10 16.17
N ARG A 166 17.25 8.30 16.07
CA ARG A 166 17.21 7.10 15.23
C ARG A 166 17.51 7.42 13.77
N TYR A 167 16.89 8.46 13.23
CA TYR A 167 17.13 8.93 11.87
C TYR A 167 18.60 9.32 11.64
N GLN A 168 19.22 10.05 12.57
CA GLN A 168 20.63 10.45 12.47
C GLN A 168 21.59 9.25 12.52
N GLN A 169 21.20 8.18 13.19
CA GLN A 169 21.97 6.94 13.29
C GLN A 169 21.67 5.95 12.17
N SER A 170 20.62 6.20 11.37
CA SER A 170 20.22 5.29 10.31
C SER A 170 21.19 5.29 9.14
N GLN A 171 21.13 4.21 8.35
CA GLN A 171 21.97 4.04 7.16
C GLN A 171 21.86 5.24 6.23
N PRO A 172 22.97 5.83 5.77
CA PRO A 172 22.98 6.98 4.87
C PRO A 172 22.68 6.53 3.43
N TYR A 173 21.82 7.29 2.74
CA TYR A 173 21.51 7.13 1.31
C TYR A 173 21.84 8.43 0.58
N ASN A 174 22.39 8.33 -0.62
CA ASN A 174 22.66 9.47 -1.49
C ASN A 174 21.36 9.96 -2.15
N GLU A 175 20.41 10.38 -1.31
CA GLU A 175 19.06 10.79 -1.68
C GLU A 175 18.72 12.15 -1.06
N ASN A 176 17.77 12.87 -1.69
CA ASN A 176 17.11 14.01 -1.07
C ASN A 176 16.04 13.52 -0.07
N ASP A 177 15.63 14.42 0.84
CA ASP A 177 14.38 14.24 1.58
C ASP A 177 13.18 14.27 0.62
N LEU A 178 12.06 13.70 1.05
CA LEU A 178 10.80 13.72 0.30
C LEU A 178 10.06 15.04 0.55
N TYR A 179 9.60 15.71 -0.50
CA TYR A 179 8.83 16.95 -0.40
C TYR A 179 7.47 16.79 -1.07
N LEU A 180 6.41 17.05 -0.31
CA LEU A 180 5.03 16.91 -0.75
C LEU A 180 4.29 18.24 -0.59
N TYR A 181 3.80 18.79 -1.68
CA TYR A 181 2.92 19.96 -1.69
C TYR A 181 1.47 19.51 -1.86
N CYS A 182 0.58 19.96 -0.99
CA CYS A 182 -0.83 19.64 -1.08
C CYS A 182 -1.67 20.92 -1.17
N ASP A 183 -2.57 20.99 -2.15
CA ASP A 183 -3.63 22.02 -2.23
C ASP A 183 -4.97 21.37 -2.59
N PRO A 184 -5.79 21.02 -1.59
CA PRO A 184 -7.07 20.36 -1.81
C PRO A 184 -8.12 21.23 -2.50
N ASP A 185 -7.97 22.56 -2.51
CA ASP A 185 -8.90 23.49 -3.14
C ASP A 185 -8.60 23.76 -4.62
N TRP A 186 -7.43 23.34 -5.09
CA TRP A 186 -7.06 23.48 -6.48
C TRP A 186 -8.11 22.85 -7.42
N ARG A 187 -8.43 23.52 -8.51
CA ARG A 187 -9.38 23.06 -9.53
C ARG A 187 -8.84 23.34 -10.91
N HIS A 188 -9.04 22.39 -11.82
CA HIS A 188 -8.67 22.55 -13.21
C HIS A 188 -9.65 21.75 -14.10
N PRO A 189 -10.13 22.32 -15.21
CA PRO A 189 -11.12 21.67 -16.07
C PRO A 189 -10.64 20.33 -16.66
N ASP A 190 -9.36 20.21 -17.00
CA ASP A 190 -8.77 18.97 -17.53
C ASP A 190 -8.55 17.91 -16.44
N TYR A 191 -8.67 18.26 -15.17
CA TYR A 191 -8.43 17.37 -14.02
C TYR A 191 -9.57 17.46 -13.00
N PRO A 192 -10.80 17.06 -13.39
CA PRO A 192 -11.96 17.17 -12.51
C PRO A 192 -11.86 16.31 -11.25
N LEU A 193 -11.06 15.25 -11.30
CA LEU A 193 -10.76 14.35 -10.15
C LEU A 193 -9.52 14.76 -9.36
N GLY A 194 -8.92 15.92 -9.68
CA GLY A 194 -7.63 16.33 -9.12
C GLY A 194 -6.44 15.76 -9.87
N LEU A 195 -5.24 16.11 -9.40
CA LEU A 195 -3.96 15.71 -9.98
C LEU A 195 -2.98 15.35 -8.87
N THR A 196 -2.38 14.17 -8.95
CA THR A 196 -1.22 13.80 -8.16
C THR A 196 -0.03 13.63 -9.09
N LEU A 197 0.91 14.56 -9.01
CA LEU A 197 2.11 14.60 -9.83
C LEU A 197 3.32 14.15 -9.02
N PHE A 198 4.11 13.23 -9.57
CA PHE A 198 5.32 12.70 -8.97
C PHE A 198 6.54 12.97 -9.84
N ASP A 199 7.64 13.41 -9.22
CA ASP A 199 8.99 13.29 -9.75
C ASP A 199 9.80 12.41 -8.78
N PRO A 200 9.69 11.08 -8.93
CA PRO A 200 10.28 10.13 -7.97
C PRO A 200 11.81 10.16 -7.98
N THR A 201 12.43 10.53 -9.10
CA THR A 201 13.89 10.66 -9.19
C THR A 201 14.43 11.79 -8.31
N ARG A 202 13.63 12.84 -8.06
CA ARG A 202 13.99 13.99 -7.23
C ARG A 202 13.23 14.02 -5.91
N ASN A 203 12.48 12.97 -5.58
CA ASN A 203 11.77 12.80 -4.31
C ASN A 203 10.73 13.90 -4.02
N VAL A 204 9.96 14.30 -5.03
CA VAL A 204 8.93 15.32 -4.86
C VAL A 204 7.59 14.89 -5.43
N ALA A 205 6.49 15.36 -4.79
CA ALA A 205 5.14 15.17 -5.27
C ALA A 205 4.26 16.40 -5.00
N ALA A 206 3.24 16.58 -5.86
CA ALA A 206 2.17 17.56 -5.64
C ALA A 206 0.82 16.85 -5.69
N ILE A 207 -0.03 17.11 -4.68
CA ILE A 207 -1.38 16.55 -4.55
C ILE A 207 -2.36 17.72 -4.65
N LEU A 208 -3.02 17.84 -5.81
CA LEU A 208 -3.83 18.99 -6.17
C LEU A 208 -5.30 18.58 -6.34
N GLY A 209 -6.20 19.30 -5.68
CA GLY A 209 -7.65 19.10 -5.79
C GLY A 209 -8.18 17.85 -5.08
N LEU A 210 -7.39 17.20 -4.25
CA LEU A 210 -7.72 15.96 -3.56
C LEU A 210 -7.80 16.20 -2.05
N ARG A 211 -8.90 15.80 -1.42
CA ARG A 211 -9.20 15.99 0.01
C ARG A 211 -9.08 14.72 0.83
N TYR A 212 -8.89 13.60 0.17
CA TYR A 212 -8.80 12.30 0.80
C TYR A 212 -7.42 12.07 1.42
N PHE A 213 -7.36 11.82 2.74
CA PHE A 213 -6.09 11.58 3.44
C PHE A 213 -5.27 10.45 2.84
N GLY A 214 -5.92 9.38 2.37
CA GLY A 214 -5.23 8.26 1.72
C GLY A 214 -4.32 8.66 0.57
N GLU A 215 -4.57 9.81 -0.09
CA GLU A 215 -3.70 10.34 -1.14
C GLU A 215 -2.38 10.88 -0.58
N LEU A 216 -2.42 11.60 0.53
CA LEU A 216 -1.21 12.09 1.21
C LEU A 216 -0.36 10.92 1.69
N LYS A 217 -1.01 9.92 2.31
CA LYS A 217 -0.37 8.67 2.74
C LYS A 217 0.30 7.97 1.56
N LYS A 218 -0.46 7.67 0.51
CA LYS A 218 0.06 6.90 -0.63
C LYS A 218 1.06 7.68 -1.48
N ALA A 219 0.96 9.01 -1.57
CA ALA A 219 1.97 9.83 -2.22
C ALA A 219 3.32 9.75 -1.50
N THR A 220 3.31 9.86 -0.18
CA THR A 220 4.51 9.73 0.64
C THR A 220 5.14 8.33 0.50
N LEU A 221 4.32 7.28 0.62
CA LEU A 221 4.77 5.90 0.44
C LEU A 221 5.30 5.62 -0.97
N THR A 222 4.70 6.20 -2.01
CA THR A 222 5.19 6.10 -3.40
C THR A 222 6.63 6.61 -3.52
N LEU A 223 6.93 7.78 -2.96
CA LEU A 223 8.28 8.33 -2.98
C LEU A 223 9.25 7.52 -2.09
N ALA A 224 8.80 7.08 -0.92
CA ALA A 224 9.60 6.23 -0.04
C ALA A 224 9.92 4.87 -0.69
N TRP A 225 8.94 4.24 -1.35
CA TRP A 225 9.17 3.01 -2.12
C TRP A 225 10.11 3.22 -3.30
N ALA A 226 10.01 4.34 -4.02
CA ALA A 226 10.94 4.67 -5.09
C ALA A 226 12.37 4.83 -4.57
N THR A 227 12.52 5.49 -3.42
CA THR A 227 13.81 5.64 -2.75
C THR A 227 14.36 4.27 -2.29
N ALA A 228 13.53 3.45 -1.65
CA ALA A 228 13.90 2.10 -1.23
C ALA A 228 14.34 1.24 -2.41
N HIS A 229 13.56 1.26 -3.50
CA HIS A 229 13.87 0.52 -4.72
C HIS A 229 15.24 0.87 -5.31
N ARG A 230 15.59 2.16 -5.42
CA ARG A 230 16.90 2.60 -5.89
C ARG A 230 18.06 2.21 -4.97
N ASN A 231 17.76 1.87 -3.73
CA ASN A 231 18.76 1.54 -2.71
C ASN A 231 18.76 0.05 -2.32
N GLY A 232 18.33 -0.84 -3.22
CA GLY A 232 18.46 -2.29 -3.05
C GLY A 232 17.34 -2.96 -2.25
N TYR A 233 16.18 -2.32 -2.13
CA TYR A 233 15.00 -2.90 -1.49
C TYR A 233 13.91 -3.21 -2.51
N LEU A 234 13.16 -4.28 -2.26
CA LEU A 234 11.92 -4.56 -2.95
C LEU A 234 10.78 -3.80 -2.25
N ALA A 235 10.08 -2.97 -3.01
CA ALA A 235 8.95 -2.17 -2.53
C ALA A 235 7.67 -3.00 -2.49
N CYS A 236 7.02 -3.11 -1.33
CA CYS A 236 5.93 -4.05 -1.11
C CYS A 236 4.66 -3.38 -0.60
N HIS A 237 3.56 -3.57 -1.34
CA HIS A 237 2.20 -3.29 -0.89
C HIS A 237 1.54 -4.61 -0.49
N GLY A 238 1.68 -4.97 0.78
CA GLY A 238 1.29 -6.29 1.28
C GLY A 238 1.31 -6.36 2.79
N GLY A 239 1.17 -7.57 3.34
CA GLY A 239 1.25 -7.81 4.76
C GLY A 239 2.31 -8.85 5.10
N VAL A 240 2.96 -8.71 6.25
CA VAL A 240 3.96 -9.66 6.73
C VAL A 240 3.67 -10.06 8.17
N LYS A 241 3.75 -11.35 8.43
CA LYS A 241 3.73 -11.90 9.79
C LYS A 241 4.68 -13.07 9.93
N GLN A 242 5.09 -13.31 11.17
CA GLN A 242 5.96 -14.40 11.56
C GLN A 242 5.28 -15.25 12.62
N PHE A 243 5.39 -16.55 12.48
CA PHE A 243 4.95 -17.55 13.43
C PHE A 243 6.15 -18.10 14.19
N GLN A 244 6.06 -18.15 15.51
CA GLN A 244 7.02 -18.85 16.33
C GLN A 244 6.57 -20.29 16.51
N LEU A 245 7.35 -21.22 16.01
CA LEU A 245 7.18 -22.66 16.20
C LEU A 245 8.16 -23.17 17.27
N ALA A 246 8.01 -24.41 17.69
CA ALA A 246 8.83 -24.98 18.77
C ALA A 246 10.35 -24.88 18.51
N ASN A 247 10.79 -25.10 17.26
CA ASN A 247 12.20 -25.16 16.89
C ASN A 247 12.61 -24.17 15.79
N LYS A 248 11.68 -23.42 15.23
CA LYS A 248 11.93 -22.48 14.12
C LYS A 248 10.90 -21.36 14.09
N THR A 249 11.18 -20.34 13.31
CA THR A 249 10.18 -19.36 12.89
C THR A 249 9.70 -19.67 11.49
N TYR A 250 8.50 -19.17 11.14
CA TYR A 250 7.98 -19.18 9.78
C TYR A 250 7.48 -17.78 9.45
N THR A 251 8.12 -17.11 8.49
CA THR A 251 7.81 -15.74 8.09
C THR A 251 7.14 -15.74 6.73
N MET A 252 5.95 -15.16 6.64
CA MET A 252 5.18 -15.11 5.42
C MET A 252 4.81 -13.68 5.02
N ALA A 253 4.83 -13.42 3.71
CA ALA A 253 4.29 -12.20 3.12
C ALA A 253 3.04 -12.51 2.28
N THR A 254 2.03 -11.64 2.37
CA THR A 254 0.77 -11.74 1.63
C THR A 254 0.58 -10.53 0.75
N TYR A 255 0.18 -10.74 -0.49
CA TYR A 255 -0.06 -9.68 -1.46
C TYR A 255 -1.44 -9.83 -2.08
N GLY A 256 -2.22 -8.77 -2.08
CA GLY A 256 -3.56 -8.75 -2.63
C GLY A 256 -4.18 -7.35 -2.58
N LEU A 257 -5.11 -7.07 -3.45
CA LEU A 257 -5.83 -5.80 -3.47
C LEU A 257 -6.76 -5.63 -2.27
N SER A 258 -7.24 -4.43 -2.07
CA SER A 258 -8.25 -4.13 -1.07
C SER A 258 -9.49 -5.03 -1.24
N GLY A 259 -9.94 -5.68 -0.17
CA GLY A 259 -11.06 -6.63 -0.20
C GLY A 259 -10.71 -8.04 -0.68
N SER A 260 -9.43 -8.35 -0.91
CA SER A 260 -8.98 -9.72 -1.21
C SER A 260 -8.82 -10.62 0.02
N GLY A 261 -8.92 -10.07 1.24
CA GLY A 261 -8.66 -10.79 2.48
C GLY A 261 -7.25 -10.64 3.04
N LYS A 262 -6.42 -9.75 2.45
CA LYS A 262 -5.02 -9.51 2.89
C LYS A 262 -4.92 -9.22 4.39
N SER A 263 -5.62 -8.20 4.89
CA SER A 263 -5.59 -7.83 6.31
C SER A 263 -6.15 -8.93 7.21
N THR A 264 -7.23 -9.61 6.79
CA THR A 264 -7.79 -10.76 7.50
C THR A 264 -6.74 -11.86 7.70
N ILE A 265 -6.00 -12.22 6.65
CA ILE A 265 -4.94 -13.23 6.71
C ILE A 265 -3.76 -12.74 7.56
N THR A 266 -3.29 -11.50 7.32
CA THR A 266 -2.12 -10.96 8.02
C THR A 266 -2.36 -10.79 9.51
N LEU A 267 -3.54 -10.31 9.91
CA LEU A 267 -3.86 -10.01 11.31
C LEU A 267 -4.50 -11.19 12.06
N ALA A 268 -4.79 -12.31 11.39
CA ALA A 268 -5.38 -13.48 12.03
C ALA A 268 -4.52 -14.02 13.17
N SER A 269 -5.14 -14.28 14.33
CA SER A 269 -4.51 -14.87 15.52
C SER A 269 -4.42 -16.40 15.50
N HIS A 270 -5.07 -17.05 14.50
CA HIS A 270 -5.12 -18.51 14.37
C HIS A 270 -5.58 -19.24 15.65
N GLY A 271 -6.60 -18.67 16.32
CA GLY A 271 -7.11 -19.25 17.57
C GLY A 271 -6.08 -19.34 18.69
N GLN A 272 -5.04 -18.50 18.65
CA GLN A 272 -3.90 -18.50 19.58
C GLN A 272 -3.06 -19.79 19.55
N LYS A 273 -3.19 -20.59 18.49
CA LYS A 273 -2.40 -21.82 18.29
C LYS A 273 -0.91 -21.55 18.18
N TYR A 274 -0.54 -20.36 17.66
CA TYR A 274 0.84 -19.92 17.50
C TYR A 274 1.09 -18.61 18.22
N HIS A 275 2.31 -18.38 18.65
CA HIS A 275 2.76 -17.03 18.95
C HIS A 275 3.07 -16.33 17.62
N VAL A 276 2.23 -15.36 17.27
CA VAL A 276 2.31 -14.62 16.00
C VAL A 276 2.93 -13.26 16.25
N THR A 277 3.85 -12.84 15.39
CA THR A 277 4.38 -11.47 15.32
C THR A 277 3.98 -10.85 14.00
N VAL A 278 3.44 -9.63 14.02
CA VAL A 278 3.01 -8.90 12.82
C VAL A 278 3.96 -7.76 12.53
N LEU A 279 4.47 -7.66 11.29
CA LEU A 279 5.21 -6.49 10.84
C LEU A 279 4.25 -5.35 10.49
N HIS A 280 3.48 -5.54 9.46
CA HIS A 280 2.46 -4.62 8.95
C HIS A 280 1.51 -5.33 7.97
N ASP A 281 0.39 -4.70 7.59
CA ASP A 281 -0.56 -5.25 6.63
C ASP A 281 -0.73 -4.41 5.34
N ASP A 282 0.05 -3.32 5.17
CA ASP A 282 -0.08 -2.41 4.01
C ASP A 282 1.26 -2.04 3.36
N ALA A 283 2.21 -1.44 4.09
CA ALA A 283 3.43 -0.88 3.50
C ALA A 283 4.70 -1.37 4.18
N PHE A 284 5.54 -2.06 3.42
CA PHE A 284 6.84 -2.54 3.88
C PHE A 284 7.85 -2.64 2.72
N ILE A 285 9.09 -2.92 3.06
CA ILE A 285 10.18 -3.20 2.12
C ILE A 285 10.91 -4.46 2.52
N ILE A 286 11.52 -5.13 1.54
CA ILE A 286 12.39 -6.29 1.74
C ILE A 286 13.79 -5.92 1.26
N ASP A 287 14.78 -6.08 2.13
CA ASP A 287 16.19 -5.97 1.75
C ASP A 287 16.55 -7.13 0.81
N GLN A 288 17.06 -6.83 -0.38
CA GLN A 288 17.32 -7.83 -1.42
C GLN A 288 18.54 -8.69 -1.15
N GLU A 289 19.45 -8.21 -0.31
CA GLU A 289 20.66 -8.95 0.06
C GLU A 289 20.37 -9.90 1.22
N THR A 290 19.72 -9.42 2.27
CA THR A 290 19.50 -10.17 3.52
C THR A 290 18.13 -10.85 3.60
N GLY A 291 17.15 -10.38 2.85
CA GLY A 291 15.76 -10.82 2.96
C GLY A 291 15.00 -10.22 4.16
N ALA A 292 15.64 -9.37 4.95
CA ALA A 292 15.02 -8.70 6.09
C ALA A 292 13.88 -7.77 5.68
N THR A 293 12.87 -7.64 6.52
CA THR A 293 11.70 -6.81 6.21
C THR A 293 11.55 -5.64 7.18
N THR A 294 11.16 -4.47 6.66
CA THR A 294 10.97 -3.24 7.46
C THR A 294 9.63 -2.59 7.14
N ALA A 295 8.84 -2.29 8.17
CA ALA A 295 7.61 -1.53 8.03
C ALA A 295 7.90 -0.04 7.74
N LEU A 296 7.09 0.59 6.88
CA LEU A 296 7.28 1.99 6.52
C LEU A 296 6.45 2.96 7.37
N GLU A 297 5.42 2.47 8.02
CA GLU A 297 4.48 3.27 8.82
C GLU A 297 3.99 2.53 10.07
N PRO A 298 3.67 3.23 11.18
CA PRO A 298 3.25 2.56 12.41
C PRO A 298 1.75 2.29 12.50
N THR A 299 0.90 3.02 11.79
CA THR A 299 -0.56 2.98 11.93
C THR A 299 -1.21 2.16 10.82
N TYR A 300 -2.47 1.82 11.02
CA TYR A 300 -3.31 1.17 10.03
C TYR A 300 -4.34 2.16 9.51
N PHE A 301 -4.65 2.11 8.22
CA PHE A 301 -5.67 2.96 7.60
C PHE A 301 -6.68 2.08 6.88
N ASP A 302 -7.79 1.82 7.56
CA ASP A 302 -8.76 0.80 7.22
C ASP A 302 -10.11 1.39 6.80
N LYS A 303 -10.97 0.53 6.24
CA LYS A 303 -12.38 0.82 6.03
C LYS A 303 -13.13 0.64 7.34
N THR A 304 -14.06 1.55 7.65
CA THR A 304 -14.83 1.45 8.90
C THR A 304 -15.84 0.32 8.91
N GLN A 305 -16.33 -0.11 7.76
CA GLN A 305 -17.28 -1.22 7.66
C GLN A 305 -16.76 -2.55 8.24
N ASP A 306 -15.44 -2.69 8.38
CA ASP A 306 -14.80 -3.86 8.95
C ASP A 306 -14.80 -3.83 10.51
N TYR A 307 -15.29 -2.73 11.11
CA TYR A 307 -15.32 -2.49 12.55
C TYR A 307 -16.73 -2.11 13.02
N PRO A 308 -17.65 -3.08 13.25
CA PRO A 308 -18.91 -2.82 13.93
C PRO A 308 -18.68 -2.12 15.28
N MET A 309 -19.66 -1.36 15.77
CA MET A 309 -19.54 -0.56 16.99
C MET A 309 -19.16 -1.38 18.23
N ASP A 310 -19.55 -2.64 18.29
CA ASP A 310 -19.21 -3.59 19.34
C ASP A 310 -17.82 -4.25 19.16
N SER A 311 -17.12 -3.93 18.07
CA SER A 311 -15.77 -4.44 17.84
C SER A 311 -14.77 -3.86 18.83
N GLU A 312 -13.96 -4.73 19.44
CA GLU A 312 -12.85 -4.30 20.30
C GLU A 312 -11.84 -3.39 19.58
N GLN A 313 -11.81 -3.41 18.24
CA GLN A 313 -10.91 -2.60 17.44
C GLN A 313 -11.28 -1.12 17.45
N VAL A 314 -12.53 -0.76 17.77
CA VAL A 314 -13.01 0.62 17.80
C VAL A 314 -12.24 1.46 18.82
N LYS A 315 -11.81 0.90 19.94
CA LYS A 315 -11.03 1.61 20.97
C LYS A 315 -9.65 2.10 20.48
N TYR A 316 -9.11 1.49 19.42
CA TYR A 316 -7.81 1.86 18.84
C TYR A 316 -7.89 2.91 17.73
N LEU A 317 -9.10 3.37 17.40
CA LEU A 317 -9.28 4.42 16.40
C LEU A 317 -8.72 5.75 16.90
N LEU A 318 -8.07 6.48 15.99
CA LEU A 318 -7.45 7.78 16.28
C LEU A 318 -8.23 8.93 15.64
N THR A 319 -8.54 8.76 14.38
CA THR A 319 -9.32 9.72 13.58
C THR A 319 -10.02 8.99 12.44
N CYS A 320 -11.18 9.49 12.06
CA CYS A 320 -12.00 8.92 11.00
C CYS A 320 -12.30 9.96 9.92
N GLN A 321 -12.41 9.50 8.69
CA GLN A 321 -12.84 10.30 7.55
C GLN A 321 -14.10 9.69 6.92
N ASN A 322 -15.10 10.54 6.65
CA ASN A 322 -16.39 10.18 6.04
C ASN A 322 -17.20 9.13 6.84
N VAL A 323 -17.14 9.25 8.16
CA VAL A 323 -17.86 8.40 9.10
C VAL A 323 -19.02 9.17 9.72
N GLY A 324 -20.16 8.52 9.90
CA GLY A 324 -21.29 9.09 10.64
C GLY A 324 -20.99 9.26 12.12
N VAL A 325 -21.65 10.22 12.76
CA VAL A 325 -21.66 10.41 14.21
C VAL A 325 -23.10 10.52 14.66
N THR A 326 -23.46 9.84 15.74
CA THR A 326 -24.77 9.90 16.37
C THR A 326 -24.65 10.00 17.89
N LEU A 327 -25.77 10.13 18.59
CA LEU A 327 -25.82 10.06 20.05
C LEU A 327 -26.26 8.65 20.45
N ASP A 328 -25.58 8.08 21.43
CA ASP A 328 -25.99 6.85 22.09
C ASP A 328 -27.07 7.11 23.19
N GLU A 329 -27.46 6.08 23.93
CA GLU A 329 -28.44 6.16 25.03
C GLU A 329 -27.99 7.02 26.20
N HIS A 330 -26.69 7.37 26.27
CA HIS A 330 -26.11 8.27 27.29
C HIS A 330 -25.86 9.68 26.73
N HIS A 331 -26.42 9.99 25.56
CA HIS A 331 -26.20 11.25 24.82
C HIS A 331 -24.73 11.53 24.46
N GLN A 332 -23.91 10.49 24.34
CA GLN A 332 -22.53 10.63 23.91
C GLN A 332 -22.42 10.55 22.39
N LYS A 333 -21.58 11.40 21.80
CA LYS A 333 -21.27 11.39 20.37
C LYS A 333 -20.38 10.19 20.04
N VAL A 334 -20.95 9.20 19.41
CA VAL A 334 -20.29 7.95 19.02
C VAL A 334 -20.21 7.79 17.50
N LEU A 335 -19.30 6.95 17.03
CA LEU A 335 -19.12 6.68 15.61
C LEU A 335 -20.24 5.79 15.08
N VAL A 336 -20.68 6.03 13.85
CA VAL A 336 -21.45 5.10 13.04
C VAL A 336 -20.47 4.46 12.07
N THR A 337 -19.83 3.37 12.50
CA THR A 337 -18.78 2.70 11.72
C THR A 337 -19.36 1.88 10.58
N GLU A 338 -20.55 1.30 10.74
CA GLU A 338 -21.25 0.66 9.64
C GLU A 338 -21.53 1.67 8.54
N ASP A 339 -21.17 1.31 7.32
CA ASP A 339 -21.24 2.24 6.20
C ASP A 339 -22.65 2.29 5.60
N ILE A 340 -23.53 2.98 6.29
CA ILE A 340 -24.90 3.26 5.82
C ILE A 340 -24.97 4.48 4.89
N ARG A 341 -23.84 5.12 4.57
CA ARG A 341 -23.78 6.33 3.76
C ARG A 341 -23.43 6.03 2.30
N ASN A 342 -22.21 5.60 2.03
CA ASN A 342 -21.71 5.48 0.67
C ASN A 342 -20.42 4.63 0.49
N ASN A 343 -20.15 3.72 1.36
CA ASN A 343 -18.94 2.86 1.36
C ASN A 343 -17.59 3.61 1.43
N ASN A 344 -17.58 4.81 1.98
CA ASN A 344 -16.44 5.71 1.95
C ASN A 344 -15.79 5.96 3.30
N GLY A 345 -16.33 5.38 4.37
CA GLY A 345 -15.80 5.54 5.71
C GLY A 345 -14.39 4.96 5.83
N ARG A 346 -13.49 5.74 6.41
CA ARG A 346 -12.11 5.35 6.70
C ARG A 346 -11.75 5.68 8.13
N ALA A 347 -10.95 4.84 8.73
CA ALA A 347 -10.43 5.07 10.07
C ALA A 347 -8.93 4.84 10.11
N MET A 348 -8.25 5.69 10.84
CA MET A 348 -6.87 5.47 11.24
C MET A 348 -6.86 4.78 12.60
N LYS A 349 -6.15 3.67 12.68
CA LYS A 349 -6.04 2.84 13.87
C LYS A 349 -4.60 2.84 14.38
N SER A 350 -4.43 2.98 15.68
CA SER A 350 -3.11 3.03 16.30
C SER A 350 -2.39 1.68 16.19
N ARG A 351 -1.07 1.72 16.35
CA ARG A 351 -0.21 0.51 16.43
C ARG A 351 -0.63 -0.46 17.54
N PHE A 352 -1.30 0.01 18.58
CA PHE A 352 -1.74 -0.80 19.73
C PHE A 352 -2.87 -1.78 19.39
N ALA A 353 -3.55 -1.60 18.26
CA ALA A 353 -4.51 -2.56 17.73
C ALA A 353 -3.88 -3.94 17.44
N THR A 354 -2.55 -4.00 17.33
CA THR A 354 -1.79 -5.23 17.13
C THR A 354 -0.68 -5.27 18.17
N PRO A 355 -0.93 -5.81 19.37
CA PRO A 355 0.00 -5.77 20.51
C PRO A 355 1.31 -6.51 20.25
N ASN A 356 1.28 -7.49 19.35
CA ASN A 356 2.45 -8.29 18.91
C ASN A 356 3.11 -7.71 17.63
N ARG A 357 2.95 -6.42 17.38
CA ARG A 357 3.55 -5.75 16.23
C ARG A 357 5.05 -5.48 16.46
N VAL A 358 5.83 -5.64 15.38
CA VAL A 358 7.24 -5.25 15.31
C VAL A 358 7.47 -4.33 14.12
N ASP A 359 8.54 -3.54 14.16
CA ASP A 359 8.89 -2.60 13.11
C ASP A 359 9.84 -3.20 12.06
N HIS A 360 10.49 -4.33 12.41
CA HIS A 360 11.51 -4.99 11.59
C HIS A 360 11.59 -6.48 11.93
N LEU A 361 11.83 -7.31 10.90
CA LEU A 361 12.14 -8.73 11.02
C LEU A 361 13.45 -8.99 10.27
N THR A 362 14.41 -9.61 10.96
CA THR A 362 15.74 -9.93 10.40
C THR A 362 15.75 -11.21 9.59
N GLN A 363 14.78 -12.10 9.82
CA GLN A 363 14.64 -13.35 9.09
C GLN A 363 14.10 -13.09 7.68
N SER A 364 14.65 -13.79 6.70
CA SER A 364 14.10 -13.81 5.34
C SER A 364 12.71 -14.44 5.31
N LEU A 365 11.95 -14.16 4.25
CA LEU A 365 10.64 -14.78 4.05
C LEU A 365 10.77 -16.26 3.73
N ASP A 366 10.08 -17.12 4.46
CA ASP A 366 9.89 -18.53 4.12
C ASP A 366 8.90 -18.67 2.96
N ALA A 367 7.87 -17.82 2.91
CA ALA A 367 6.87 -17.88 1.86
C ALA A 367 6.29 -16.53 1.43
N VAL A 368 5.92 -16.46 0.16
CA VAL A 368 5.09 -15.43 -0.46
C VAL A 368 3.76 -16.03 -0.86
N TYR A 369 2.67 -15.35 -0.52
CA TYR A 369 1.30 -15.73 -0.86
C TYR A 369 0.66 -14.67 -1.76
N TRP A 370 0.40 -15.04 -3.05
CA TRP A 370 -0.39 -14.24 -3.97
C TRP A 370 -1.87 -14.49 -3.70
N ILE A 371 -2.59 -13.50 -3.18
CA ILE A 371 -4.03 -13.61 -2.94
C ILE A 371 -4.76 -13.22 -4.21
N MET A 372 -5.54 -14.14 -4.76
CA MET A 372 -6.30 -13.98 -5.99
C MET A 372 -7.79 -14.25 -5.78
N LYS A 373 -8.61 -13.77 -6.71
CA LYS A 373 -10.02 -14.17 -6.86
C LYS A 373 -10.18 -14.66 -8.30
N ASP A 374 -9.79 -15.90 -8.55
CA ASP A 374 -9.78 -16.51 -9.88
C ASP A 374 -10.40 -17.90 -9.79
N GLU A 375 -11.62 -18.06 -10.33
CA GLU A 375 -12.42 -19.30 -10.26
C GLU A 375 -11.75 -20.52 -10.90
N SER A 376 -10.70 -20.32 -11.70
CA SER A 376 -9.94 -21.42 -12.30
C SER A 376 -8.91 -22.03 -11.34
N LEU A 377 -8.71 -21.42 -10.15
CA LEU A 377 -7.69 -21.84 -9.19
C LEU A 377 -8.33 -22.41 -7.93
N PRO A 378 -7.89 -23.60 -7.44
CA PRO A 378 -8.33 -24.14 -6.16
C PRO A 378 -7.86 -23.25 -4.99
N PRO A 379 -8.30 -23.51 -3.75
CA PRO A 379 -7.97 -22.66 -2.61
C PRO A 379 -6.50 -22.39 -2.41
N VAL A 380 -5.62 -23.38 -2.64
CA VAL A 380 -4.17 -23.25 -2.47
C VAL A 380 -3.41 -23.96 -3.59
N ILE A 381 -2.50 -23.22 -4.23
CA ILE A 381 -1.51 -23.74 -5.17
C ILE A 381 -0.11 -23.42 -4.65
N ARG A 382 0.81 -24.39 -4.70
CA ARG A 382 2.25 -24.17 -4.52
C ARG A 382 2.92 -24.08 -5.88
N ILE A 383 3.82 -23.13 -6.02
CA ILE A 383 4.58 -22.89 -7.24
C ILE A 383 6.05 -23.21 -6.96
N ASP A 384 6.58 -24.24 -7.63
CA ASP A 384 7.97 -24.70 -7.45
C ASP A 384 8.94 -24.06 -8.47
N ASP A 385 8.41 -23.37 -9.50
CA ASP A 385 9.17 -22.69 -10.55
C ASP A 385 9.29 -21.18 -10.24
N PRO A 386 10.49 -20.64 -9.99
CA PRO A 386 10.68 -19.22 -9.65
C PRO A 386 10.24 -18.24 -10.75
N ILE A 387 10.36 -18.63 -12.02
CA ILE A 387 9.87 -17.82 -13.15
C ILE A 387 8.35 -17.74 -13.05
N LEU A 388 7.70 -18.88 -12.90
CA LEU A 388 6.25 -18.96 -12.80
C LEU A 388 5.72 -18.24 -11.55
N ALA A 389 6.42 -18.35 -10.42
CA ALA A 389 6.10 -17.64 -9.19
C ALA A 389 6.08 -16.10 -9.39
N ALA A 390 7.09 -15.55 -10.06
CA ALA A 390 7.17 -14.14 -10.41
C ALA A 390 6.14 -13.74 -11.48
N VAL A 391 5.86 -14.62 -12.46
CA VAL A 391 4.83 -14.40 -13.50
C VAL A 391 3.44 -14.30 -12.88
N PHE A 392 3.07 -15.18 -11.95
CA PHE A 392 1.78 -15.08 -11.26
C PHE A 392 1.66 -13.80 -10.42
N GLY A 393 2.74 -13.34 -9.80
CA GLY A 393 2.79 -12.03 -9.15
C GLY A 393 2.60 -10.88 -10.13
N ALA A 394 3.34 -10.88 -11.25
CA ALA A 394 3.22 -9.87 -12.30
C ALA A 394 1.85 -9.86 -13.00
N THR A 395 1.14 -10.99 -12.96
CA THR A 395 -0.20 -11.14 -13.53
C THR A 395 -1.25 -11.47 -12.46
N LEU A 396 -1.10 -10.90 -11.25
CA LEU A 396 -2.00 -11.14 -10.12
C LEU A 396 -3.43 -10.76 -10.50
N ALA A 397 -4.29 -11.77 -10.60
CA ALA A 397 -5.68 -11.62 -11.03
C ALA A 397 -6.62 -11.58 -9.83
N THR A 398 -7.48 -10.56 -9.77
CA THR A 398 -8.43 -10.36 -8.69
C THR A 398 -9.68 -9.64 -9.19
N GLN A 399 -10.70 -9.55 -8.36
CA GLN A 399 -11.87 -8.71 -8.60
C GLN A 399 -11.75 -7.42 -7.80
N ARG A 400 -12.25 -6.33 -8.36
CA ARG A 400 -12.35 -5.06 -7.63
C ARG A 400 -13.42 -5.15 -6.54
N SER A 401 -13.23 -4.43 -5.46
CA SER A 401 -14.25 -4.32 -4.42
C SER A 401 -15.10 -3.06 -4.63
N SER A 402 -16.38 -3.09 -4.22
CA SER A 402 -17.28 -1.93 -4.21
C SER A 402 -16.72 -0.74 -3.43
N ALA A 403 -15.83 -1.01 -2.47
CA ALA A 403 -15.18 0.01 -1.66
C ALA A 403 -14.02 0.74 -2.36
N GLU A 404 -13.71 0.41 -3.61
CA GLU A 404 -12.72 1.15 -4.41
C GLU A 404 -13.31 2.39 -5.09
N ASN A 405 -14.62 2.65 -4.95
CA ASN A 405 -15.34 3.76 -5.57
C ASN A 405 -14.92 3.98 -7.03
N VAL A 406 -15.05 2.93 -7.84
CA VAL A 406 -14.77 2.99 -9.28
C VAL A 406 -15.89 3.74 -10.01
N ALA A 407 -15.57 4.28 -11.17
CA ALA A 407 -16.57 4.95 -12.00
C ALA A 407 -17.76 4.02 -12.36
N ASP A 408 -18.95 4.56 -12.50
CA ASP A 408 -20.22 3.83 -12.67
C ASP A 408 -20.23 2.79 -13.81
N HIS A 409 -19.34 2.94 -14.79
CA HIS A 409 -19.25 2.03 -15.94
C HIS A 409 -18.26 0.87 -15.74
N VAL A 410 -17.62 0.76 -14.57
CA VAL A 410 -16.66 -0.31 -14.30
C VAL A 410 -17.36 -1.54 -13.75
N ASP A 411 -17.24 -2.66 -14.47
CA ASP A 411 -17.75 -3.95 -14.02
C ASP A 411 -16.91 -4.47 -12.83
N LEU A 412 -17.51 -4.51 -11.64
CA LEU A 412 -16.88 -5.01 -10.41
C LEU A 412 -16.68 -6.54 -10.43
N GLN A 413 -17.43 -7.26 -11.28
CA GLN A 413 -17.29 -8.71 -11.41
C GLN A 413 -16.16 -9.10 -12.36
N ALA A 414 -15.69 -8.17 -13.20
CA ALA A 414 -14.60 -8.42 -14.12
C ALA A 414 -13.29 -8.68 -13.36
N LEU A 415 -12.58 -9.73 -13.75
CA LEU A 415 -11.21 -9.95 -13.28
C LEU A 415 -10.30 -8.85 -13.84
N VAL A 416 -9.53 -8.26 -12.94
CA VAL A 416 -8.48 -7.29 -13.27
C VAL A 416 -7.12 -7.87 -12.90
N ILE A 417 -6.10 -7.54 -13.69
CA ILE A 417 -4.71 -7.85 -13.34
C ILE A 417 -4.10 -6.59 -12.72
N GLU A 418 -3.60 -6.74 -11.50
CA GLU A 418 -2.83 -5.70 -10.81
C GLU A 418 -1.48 -6.28 -10.39
N PRO A 419 -0.40 -5.96 -11.11
CA PRO A 419 0.91 -6.54 -10.87
C PRO A 419 1.37 -6.39 -9.42
N PHE A 420 1.72 -7.50 -8.79
CA PHE A 420 2.21 -7.59 -7.40
C PHE A 420 1.27 -6.92 -6.37
N ALA A 421 0.00 -6.73 -6.72
CA ALA A 421 -0.98 -5.96 -5.95
C ALA A 421 -0.50 -4.52 -5.60
N ASN A 422 0.42 -3.94 -6.39
CA ASN A 422 1.01 -2.64 -6.14
C ASN A 422 0.70 -1.60 -7.24
N PRO A 423 -0.43 -0.88 -7.14
CA PRO A 423 -0.80 0.18 -8.09
C PRO A 423 0.00 1.47 -7.90
N PHE A 424 0.92 1.52 -6.93
CA PHE A 424 1.68 2.72 -6.55
C PHE A 424 3.10 2.73 -7.12
N ARG A 425 3.46 1.71 -7.90
CA ARG A 425 4.76 1.62 -8.57
C ARG A 425 5.00 2.83 -9.49
N CYS A 426 6.19 3.37 -9.49
CA CYS A 426 6.61 4.50 -10.33
C CYS A 426 7.89 4.23 -11.14
N TYR A 427 8.24 2.98 -11.33
CA TYR A 427 9.35 2.45 -12.12
C TYR A 427 8.85 1.28 -13.00
N PRO A 428 9.62 0.78 -13.99
CA PRO A 428 9.19 -0.28 -14.90
C PRO A 428 8.80 -1.58 -14.18
N LEU A 429 7.75 -2.24 -14.68
CA LEU A 429 7.23 -3.50 -14.11
C LEU A 429 8.29 -4.63 -14.10
N ALA A 430 9.16 -4.64 -15.08
CA ALA A 430 10.24 -5.63 -15.17
C ALA A 430 11.16 -5.63 -13.95
N GLU A 431 11.34 -4.47 -13.30
CA GLU A 431 12.20 -4.36 -12.13
C GLU A 431 11.61 -5.11 -10.93
N ASP A 432 10.30 -4.95 -10.65
CA ASP A 432 9.61 -5.76 -9.63
C ASP A 432 9.67 -7.26 -9.97
N TYR A 433 9.44 -7.62 -11.25
CA TYR A 433 9.53 -9.01 -11.68
C TYR A 433 10.90 -9.63 -11.36
N LEU A 434 11.98 -8.93 -11.71
CA LEU A 434 13.34 -9.40 -11.46
C LEU A 434 13.64 -9.53 -9.97
N HIS A 435 13.18 -8.59 -9.15
CA HIS A 435 13.36 -8.59 -7.71
C HIS A 435 12.61 -9.75 -7.04
N PHE A 436 11.35 -9.98 -7.39
CA PHE A 436 10.61 -11.14 -6.88
C PHE A 436 11.21 -12.47 -7.36
N LYS A 437 11.61 -12.56 -8.63
CA LYS A 437 12.30 -13.75 -9.13
C LYS A 437 13.59 -14.02 -8.35
N GLN A 438 14.34 -12.96 -8.01
CA GLN A 438 15.54 -13.08 -7.19
C GLN A 438 15.22 -13.59 -5.78
N LEU A 439 14.13 -13.13 -5.16
CA LEU A 439 13.66 -13.60 -3.86
C LEU A 439 13.39 -15.12 -3.90
N PHE A 440 12.69 -15.61 -4.94
CA PHE A 440 12.41 -17.04 -5.10
C PHE A 440 13.65 -17.89 -5.42
N THR A 441 14.66 -17.33 -6.09
CA THR A 441 15.87 -18.08 -6.48
C THR A 441 16.95 -18.05 -5.42
N LYS A 442 17.32 -16.85 -4.92
CA LYS A 442 18.43 -16.68 -3.99
C LYS A 442 18.05 -16.99 -2.54
N GLN A 443 16.90 -16.44 -2.09
CA GLN A 443 16.42 -16.64 -0.73
C GLN A 443 15.66 -17.97 -0.56
N LYS A 444 15.37 -18.66 -1.68
CA LYS A 444 14.60 -19.92 -1.69
C LYS A 444 13.21 -19.80 -1.06
N THR A 445 12.66 -18.60 -1.08
CA THR A 445 11.30 -18.33 -0.60
C THR A 445 10.28 -19.14 -1.41
N THR A 446 9.43 -19.91 -0.73
CA THR A 446 8.39 -20.70 -1.39
C THR A 446 7.26 -19.78 -1.86
N CYS A 447 6.66 -20.06 -3.01
CA CYS A 447 5.54 -19.29 -3.52
C CYS A 447 4.24 -20.08 -3.46
N TYR A 448 3.19 -19.43 -2.98
CA TYR A 448 1.82 -19.97 -2.98
C TYR A 448 0.85 -18.98 -3.62
N ILE A 449 -0.23 -19.51 -4.22
CA ILE A 449 -1.43 -18.76 -4.54
C ILE A 449 -2.50 -19.15 -3.53
N LEU A 450 -3.19 -18.15 -2.98
CA LEU A 450 -4.41 -18.32 -2.19
C LEU A 450 -5.59 -17.77 -3.00
N ASN A 451 -6.52 -18.62 -3.39
CA ASN A 451 -7.77 -18.17 -3.96
C ASN A 451 -8.77 -17.91 -2.81
N THR A 452 -9.16 -16.65 -2.64
CA THR A 452 -10.13 -16.21 -1.62
C THR A 452 -11.49 -15.83 -2.21
N GLY A 453 -11.71 -16.15 -3.47
CA GLY A 453 -12.97 -15.93 -4.17
C GLY A 453 -13.84 -17.20 -4.18
N SER A 454 -14.06 -17.73 -5.37
CA SER A 454 -14.81 -18.96 -5.61
C SER A 454 -13.99 -19.92 -6.50
N PHE A 455 -14.41 -21.19 -6.50
CA PHE A 455 -13.89 -22.23 -7.37
C PHE A 455 -15.06 -23.07 -7.87
N ASN A 456 -15.23 -23.18 -9.18
CA ASN A 456 -16.33 -23.90 -9.81
C ASN A 456 -17.72 -23.55 -9.21
N GLY A 457 -17.96 -22.26 -8.93
CA GLY A 457 -19.21 -21.75 -8.37
C GLY A 457 -19.35 -21.90 -6.84
N TYR A 458 -18.39 -22.51 -6.15
CA TYR A 458 -18.39 -22.63 -4.69
C TYR A 458 -17.49 -21.55 -4.06
N ASN A 459 -18.06 -20.73 -3.18
CA ASN A 459 -17.30 -19.74 -2.43
C ASN A 459 -16.27 -20.41 -1.52
N ILE A 460 -15.09 -19.80 -1.40
CA ILE A 460 -14.04 -20.26 -0.49
C ILE A 460 -14.10 -19.40 0.77
N PRO A 461 -14.59 -19.92 1.89
CA PRO A 461 -14.73 -19.16 3.11
C PRO A 461 -13.36 -18.94 3.78
N PRO A 462 -13.19 -17.86 4.58
CA PRO A 462 -11.92 -17.51 5.21
C PRO A 462 -11.30 -18.61 6.08
N ASN A 463 -12.13 -19.41 6.76
CA ASN A 463 -11.64 -20.52 7.59
C ASN A 463 -10.89 -21.59 6.77
N VAL A 464 -11.33 -21.89 5.54
CA VAL A 464 -10.61 -22.82 4.64
C VAL A 464 -9.22 -22.26 4.31
N THR A 465 -9.12 -20.98 4.00
CA THR A 465 -7.83 -20.33 3.71
C THR A 465 -6.90 -20.37 4.92
N LEU A 466 -7.40 -20.02 6.11
CA LEU A 466 -6.61 -20.02 7.35
C LEU A 466 -6.15 -21.42 7.74
N GLU A 467 -7.03 -22.42 7.64
CA GLU A 467 -6.70 -23.84 7.91
C GLU A 467 -5.60 -24.34 6.96
N MET A 468 -5.64 -23.96 5.68
CA MET A 468 -4.61 -24.35 4.73
C MET A 468 -3.26 -23.70 5.03
N ILE A 469 -3.24 -22.42 5.44
CA ILE A 469 -2.03 -21.75 5.89
C ILE A 469 -1.46 -22.49 7.13
N GLU A 470 -2.30 -22.85 8.09
CA GLU A 470 -1.87 -23.62 9.29
C GLU A 470 -1.27 -24.97 8.92
N LYS A 471 -1.88 -25.70 8.00
CA LYS A 471 -1.33 -26.98 7.51
C LYS A 471 0.02 -26.83 6.83
N ILE A 472 0.23 -25.71 6.11
CA ILE A 472 1.53 -25.40 5.49
C ILE A 472 2.58 -25.13 6.57
N ILE A 473 2.24 -24.31 7.56
CA ILE A 473 3.13 -23.95 8.66
C ILE A 473 3.53 -25.18 9.49
N ASP A 474 2.56 -26.08 9.76
CA ASP A 474 2.76 -27.31 10.50
C ASP A 474 3.42 -28.43 9.66
N GLU A 475 3.71 -28.18 8.38
CA GLU A 475 4.24 -29.15 7.42
C GLU A 475 3.35 -30.40 7.22
N THR A 476 2.04 -30.26 7.48
CA THR A 476 1.04 -31.34 7.31
C THR A 476 0.25 -31.21 6.00
N ALA A 477 0.44 -30.13 5.26
CA ALA A 477 -0.18 -29.94 3.95
C ALA A 477 0.37 -30.94 2.94
N VAL A 478 -0.52 -31.69 2.31
CA VAL A 478 -0.17 -32.60 1.21
C VAL A 478 -0.39 -31.88 -0.11
N PHE A 479 0.60 -31.93 -1.00
CA PHE A 479 0.50 -31.34 -2.33
C PHE A 479 0.55 -32.43 -3.39
N THR A 480 -0.34 -32.33 -4.37
CA THR A 480 -0.42 -33.22 -5.54
C THR A 480 -0.21 -32.40 -6.82
N PRO A 481 0.31 -33.00 -7.91
CA PRO A 481 0.47 -32.29 -9.19
C PRO A 481 -0.82 -31.62 -9.63
N PHE A 482 -0.71 -30.40 -10.15
CA PHE A 482 -1.85 -29.64 -10.66
C PHE A 482 -2.13 -30.03 -12.12
N GLY A 483 -2.73 -31.21 -12.31
CA GLY A 483 -2.99 -31.79 -13.62
C GLY A 483 -1.71 -31.94 -14.47
N PRO A 484 -1.76 -31.55 -15.75
CA PRO A 484 -0.61 -31.65 -16.63
C PRO A 484 0.41 -30.49 -16.46
N VAL A 485 0.11 -29.49 -15.63
CA VAL A 485 0.90 -28.27 -15.53
C VAL A 485 2.13 -28.47 -14.66
N LYS A 486 3.30 -28.49 -15.29
CA LYS A 486 4.58 -28.65 -14.59
C LYS A 486 4.91 -27.42 -13.73
N GLY A 487 5.49 -27.67 -12.54
CA GLY A 487 5.88 -26.63 -11.60
C GLY A 487 4.74 -26.07 -10.75
N LEU A 488 3.52 -26.61 -10.89
CA LEU A 488 2.38 -26.34 -10.02
C LEU A 488 1.92 -27.59 -9.29
N SER A 489 1.62 -27.44 -8.02
CA SER A 489 0.95 -28.45 -7.20
C SER A 489 -0.14 -27.78 -6.37
N TYR A 490 -1.20 -28.52 -6.01
CA TYR A 490 -2.28 -27.99 -5.20
C TYR A 490 -2.51 -28.88 -3.98
N SER A 491 -3.05 -28.29 -2.93
CA SER A 491 -3.48 -29.07 -1.76
C SER A 491 -4.95 -29.47 -1.91
N PRO A 492 -5.28 -30.78 -1.93
CA PRO A 492 -6.64 -31.24 -2.07
C PRO A 492 -7.51 -30.77 -0.89
N VAL A 493 -8.57 -30.05 -1.21
CA VAL A 493 -9.60 -29.63 -0.25
C VAL A 493 -10.93 -30.17 -0.77
N PRO A 494 -11.77 -30.82 0.06
CA PRO A 494 -13.08 -31.30 -0.38
C PRO A 494 -13.87 -30.19 -1.08
N CYS A 495 -14.60 -30.54 -2.13
CA CYS A 495 -15.37 -29.64 -3.00
C CYS A 495 -14.57 -28.68 -3.89
N TYR A 496 -13.25 -28.57 -3.74
CA TYR A 496 -12.40 -27.63 -4.48
C TYR A 496 -11.29 -28.34 -5.28
N GLN A 497 -11.58 -29.51 -5.83
CA GLN A 497 -10.59 -30.29 -6.57
C GLN A 497 -10.64 -29.99 -8.07
N PRO A 498 -9.50 -29.65 -8.71
CA PRO A 498 -9.42 -29.44 -10.13
C PRO A 498 -9.59 -30.77 -10.89
N ASP A 499 -10.49 -30.80 -11.88
CA ASP A 499 -10.70 -31.94 -12.78
C ASP A 499 -10.26 -31.61 -14.21
N PHE A 500 -9.01 -31.88 -14.54
CA PHE A 500 -8.48 -31.68 -15.89
C PHE A 500 -9.04 -32.66 -16.93
N ASN A 501 -9.77 -33.70 -16.55
CA ASN A 501 -10.52 -34.56 -17.48
C ASN A 501 -11.81 -33.87 -17.94
N SER A 502 -12.33 -32.94 -17.16
CA SER A 502 -13.47 -32.11 -17.55
C SER A 502 -13.07 -31.10 -18.62
N PRO A 503 -13.64 -31.15 -19.83
CA PRO A 503 -13.37 -30.15 -20.87
C PRO A 503 -13.73 -28.73 -20.42
N VAL A 504 -14.77 -28.59 -19.59
CA VAL A 504 -15.24 -27.29 -19.06
C VAL A 504 -14.17 -26.67 -18.16
N TYR A 505 -13.67 -27.39 -17.16
CA TYR A 505 -12.64 -26.92 -16.27
C TYR A 505 -11.33 -26.61 -17.03
N ARG A 506 -10.90 -27.54 -17.91
CA ARG A 506 -9.72 -27.34 -18.74
C ARG A 506 -9.81 -26.04 -19.56
N GLN A 507 -10.95 -25.79 -20.20
CA GLN A 507 -11.19 -24.60 -20.99
C GLN A 507 -11.20 -23.32 -20.12
N GLN A 508 -11.75 -23.37 -18.92
CA GLN A 508 -11.75 -22.27 -17.96
C GLN A 508 -10.30 -21.90 -17.59
N PHE A 509 -9.47 -22.89 -17.24
CA PHE A 509 -8.06 -22.66 -16.91
C PHE A 509 -7.25 -22.14 -18.11
N ILE A 510 -7.46 -22.70 -19.31
CA ILE A 510 -6.86 -22.20 -20.57
C ILE A 510 -7.23 -20.71 -20.76
N THR A 511 -8.46 -20.33 -20.54
CA THR A 511 -8.93 -18.94 -20.69
C THR A 511 -8.22 -18.02 -19.70
N ALA A 512 -8.05 -18.46 -18.45
CA ALA A 512 -7.30 -17.70 -17.43
C ALA A 512 -5.82 -17.51 -17.83
N MET A 513 -5.16 -18.55 -18.37
CA MET A 513 -3.78 -18.45 -18.87
C MET A 513 -3.65 -17.56 -20.11
N LYS A 514 -4.59 -17.64 -21.05
CA LYS A 514 -4.63 -16.73 -22.22
C LYS A 514 -4.79 -15.27 -21.82
N ARG A 515 -5.58 -14.97 -20.77
CA ARG A 515 -5.71 -13.61 -20.22
C ARG A 515 -4.37 -13.08 -19.69
N ARG A 516 -3.62 -13.90 -18.95
CA ARG A 516 -2.28 -13.55 -18.47
C ARG A 516 -1.30 -13.32 -19.62
N LEU A 517 -1.33 -14.19 -20.64
CA LEU A 517 -0.52 -14.02 -21.84
C LEU A 517 -0.84 -12.72 -22.58
N ALA A 518 -2.13 -12.42 -22.77
CA ALA A 518 -2.57 -11.18 -23.41
C ALA A 518 -2.13 -9.94 -22.62
N PHE A 519 -2.19 -9.98 -21.30
CA PHE A 519 -1.67 -8.91 -20.46
C PHE A 519 -0.17 -8.70 -20.67
N ILE A 520 0.63 -9.76 -20.65
CA ILE A 520 2.08 -9.67 -20.89
C ILE A 520 2.37 -9.07 -22.28
N GLN A 521 1.64 -9.51 -23.30
CA GLN A 521 1.76 -8.97 -24.68
C GLN A 521 1.38 -7.49 -24.75
N GLU A 522 0.33 -7.08 -24.01
CA GLU A 522 -0.06 -5.66 -23.90
C GLU A 522 1.06 -4.83 -23.26
N MET A 523 1.65 -5.29 -22.15
CA MET A 523 2.75 -4.58 -21.48
C MET A 523 3.97 -4.43 -22.38
N ASN A 524 4.26 -5.43 -23.23
CA ASN A 524 5.38 -5.39 -24.15
C ASN A 524 5.24 -4.36 -25.28
N THR A 525 4.02 -3.93 -25.58
CA THR A 525 3.72 -2.98 -26.68
C THR A 525 3.22 -1.63 -26.19
N LYS A 526 2.48 -1.62 -25.11
CA LYS A 526 1.90 -0.40 -24.53
C LYS A 526 2.99 0.57 -24.06
N ASN A 527 2.78 1.85 -24.33
CA ASN A 527 3.71 2.90 -23.90
C ASN A 527 5.17 2.64 -24.36
N ASN A 528 5.34 2.16 -25.60
CA ASN A 528 6.65 1.78 -26.17
C ASN A 528 7.40 0.72 -25.34
N GLY A 529 6.66 -0.19 -24.68
CA GLY A 529 7.25 -1.25 -23.86
C GLY A 529 7.84 -0.78 -22.53
N TYR A 530 7.40 0.34 -21.98
CA TYR A 530 7.89 0.84 -20.69
C TYR A 530 7.76 -0.18 -19.55
N ASP A 531 6.64 -0.91 -19.51
CA ASP A 531 6.36 -1.98 -18.56
C ASP A 531 6.59 -3.38 -19.14
N ALA A 532 7.38 -3.49 -20.23
CA ALA A 532 7.66 -4.78 -20.88
C ALA A 532 8.30 -5.77 -19.89
N LEU A 533 7.75 -6.98 -19.87
CA LEU A 533 8.28 -8.07 -19.08
C LEU A 533 9.32 -8.87 -19.86
N PRO A 534 10.31 -9.53 -19.21
CA PRO A 534 11.26 -10.40 -19.88
C PRO A 534 10.58 -11.51 -20.69
N GLU A 535 11.17 -11.90 -21.82
CA GLU A 535 10.62 -12.88 -22.76
C GLU A 535 10.27 -14.21 -22.09
N GLU A 536 11.04 -14.64 -21.11
CA GLU A 536 10.81 -15.88 -20.35
C GLU A 536 9.41 -15.95 -19.73
N THR A 537 8.79 -14.78 -19.40
CA THR A 537 7.44 -14.71 -18.83
C THR A 537 6.39 -15.19 -19.82
N MET A 538 6.50 -14.76 -21.06
CA MET A 538 5.62 -15.15 -22.16
C MET A 538 5.84 -16.62 -22.52
N VAL A 539 7.10 -17.04 -22.67
CA VAL A 539 7.48 -18.42 -22.99
C VAL A 539 6.90 -19.38 -21.95
N ARG A 540 6.98 -19.03 -20.66
CA ARG A 540 6.51 -19.92 -19.60
C ARG A 540 4.99 -20.10 -19.59
N ILE A 541 4.21 -19.03 -19.86
CA ILE A 541 2.75 -19.15 -20.01
C ILE A 541 2.38 -19.95 -21.27
N GLN A 542 3.10 -19.76 -22.38
CA GLN A 542 2.88 -20.54 -23.60
C GLN A 542 3.14 -22.04 -23.38
N GLN A 543 4.16 -22.40 -22.60
CA GLN A 543 4.42 -23.79 -22.21
C GLN A 543 3.25 -24.40 -21.44
N ILE A 544 2.66 -23.67 -20.48
CA ILE A 544 1.45 -24.14 -19.77
C ILE A 544 0.31 -24.39 -20.76
N LEU A 545 0.08 -23.49 -21.70
CA LEU A 545 -0.96 -23.67 -22.72
C LEU A 545 -0.71 -24.91 -23.59
N LEU A 546 0.52 -25.22 -23.92
CA LEU A 546 0.89 -26.45 -24.63
C LEU A 546 0.65 -27.69 -23.77
N GLU A 547 1.07 -27.69 -22.50
CA GLU A 547 0.84 -28.80 -21.55
C GLU A 547 -0.66 -29.12 -21.37
N LEU A 548 -1.55 -28.13 -21.55
CA LEU A 548 -2.99 -28.31 -21.46
C LEU A 548 -3.65 -28.83 -22.74
N THR A 549 -2.95 -28.80 -23.88
CA THR A 549 -3.48 -29.24 -25.17
C THR A 549 -2.98 -30.63 -25.59
N THR A 550 -1.93 -31.11 -24.93
CA THR A 550 -1.44 -32.49 -25.02
C THR A 550 -2.14 -33.40 -24.04
#